data_19727568b6a6d818a9eff975ffe9cbe4
#
_entry.id   19727568b6a6d818a9eff975ffe9cbe4
#
_cell.length_a   1.000
_cell.length_b   1.000
_cell.length_c   1.000
_cell.angle_alpha   90.00
_cell.angle_beta   90.00
_cell.angle_gamma   90.00
#
_symmetry.space_group_name_H-M   'P 1'
#
loop_
_entity.id
_entity.type
_entity.pdbx_description
1 polymer ?
#
loop_
_entity_poly.entity_id
_entity_poly.type
_entity_poly.pdbx_seq_one_letter_code
_entity_poly.pdbx_strand_id
1 'polypeptide(L)'
;NGNANYGLTYSSLIADYMQGKPIIFVANFFKQSPLVLVTQKNIFTPADLKGKKVMGLIDSSHKQTVLAMLDKFNLTEKDFQNIPRKFSIESFINKKVDAISIFTTNEIYTLDKLGVKYNILDPAAFGTKFYDLNLFTTKSELINNPSRVERFRNASIKGWEYALSHKEELVEIISQKYNTQNKSKEAYYGKKK
;
A
#
# COMPACT_ATOMS: atom_id res chain seq x y z
N ASN A 1 -2.15 20.57 -10.03
CA ASN A 1 -1.65 21.79 -9.35
C ASN A 1 -0.41 22.42 -10.05
N GLY A 2 0.13 21.81 -11.14
CA GLY A 2 1.27 22.34 -11.88
C GLY A 2 2.65 22.25 -11.19
N ASN A 3 2.72 21.73 -9.97
CA ASN A 3 3.97 21.69 -9.18
C ASN A 3 4.83 20.45 -9.47
N ALA A 4 4.29 19.45 -10.18
CA ALA A 4 5.02 18.25 -10.57
C ALA A 4 4.48 17.73 -11.91
N ASN A 5 5.36 17.19 -12.74
CA ASN A 5 5.01 16.62 -14.05
C ASN A 5 4.67 15.13 -13.96
N TYR A 6 5.18 14.44 -12.96
CA TYR A 6 4.98 13.00 -12.73
C TYR A 6 4.58 12.75 -11.28
N GLY A 7 3.83 11.68 -11.07
CA GLY A 7 3.46 11.24 -9.72
C GLY A 7 3.37 9.73 -9.64
N LEU A 8 3.49 9.24 -8.40
CA LEU A 8 3.20 7.85 -8.05
C LEU A 8 1.92 7.83 -7.22
N THR A 9 1.02 6.92 -7.54
CA THR A 9 -0.21 6.72 -6.78
C THR A 9 -0.66 5.26 -6.86
N TYR A 10 -1.76 4.97 -6.24
CA TYR A 10 -2.30 3.63 -6.05
C TYR A 10 -3.46 3.38 -7.02
N SER A 11 -4.23 2.33 -6.79
CA SER A 11 -5.39 1.97 -7.60
C SER A 11 -6.47 3.07 -7.69
N SER A 12 -6.46 4.06 -6.79
CA SER A 12 -7.29 5.26 -6.88
C SER A 12 -7.12 6.04 -8.18
N LEU A 13 -6.00 5.87 -8.89
CA LEU A 13 -5.75 6.48 -10.20
C LEU A 13 -6.87 6.18 -11.20
N ILE A 14 -7.44 4.98 -11.15
CA ILE A 14 -8.54 4.59 -12.05
C ILE A 14 -9.78 5.44 -11.77
N ALA A 15 -10.13 5.63 -10.50
CA ALA A 15 -11.27 6.46 -10.11
C ALA A 15 -11.05 7.93 -10.51
N ASP A 16 -9.83 8.43 -10.33
CA ASP A 16 -9.46 9.78 -10.75
C ASP A 16 -9.61 9.97 -12.26
N TYR A 17 -9.19 8.99 -13.05
CA TYR A 17 -9.36 9.02 -14.51
C TYR A 17 -10.84 8.97 -14.90
N MET A 18 -11.63 8.11 -14.28
CA MET A 18 -13.09 8.01 -14.55
C MET A 18 -13.85 9.30 -14.17
N GLN A 19 -13.34 10.09 -13.22
CA GLN A 19 -13.86 11.41 -12.87
C GLN A 19 -13.43 12.52 -13.85
N GLY A 20 -12.75 12.15 -14.93
CA GLY A 20 -12.34 13.10 -15.98
C GLY A 20 -11.06 13.88 -15.65
N LYS A 21 -10.29 13.51 -14.62
CA LYS A 21 -9.00 14.15 -14.38
C LYS A 21 -8.05 13.90 -15.56
N PRO A 22 -7.32 14.91 -16.04
CA PRO A 22 -6.48 14.81 -17.23
C PRO A 22 -5.15 14.10 -16.93
N ILE A 23 -5.22 12.86 -16.45
CA ILE A 23 -4.10 12.02 -16.07
C ILE A 23 -3.89 10.91 -17.09
N ILE A 24 -2.64 10.48 -17.24
CA ILE A 24 -2.21 9.41 -18.14
C ILE A 24 -1.39 8.42 -17.33
N PHE A 25 -1.79 7.16 -17.39
CA PHE A 25 -1.01 6.04 -16.85
C PHE A 25 0.26 5.83 -17.68
N VAL A 26 1.40 5.69 -17.00
CA VAL A 26 2.73 5.58 -17.64
C VAL A 26 3.35 4.21 -17.41
N ALA A 27 3.36 3.73 -16.16
CA ALA A 27 3.89 2.42 -15.79
C ALA A 27 3.31 1.93 -14.46
N ASN A 28 3.36 0.61 -14.26
CA ASN A 28 3.03 -0.03 -12.99
C ASN A 28 4.24 -0.77 -12.45
N PHE A 29 4.48 -0.68 -11.14
CA PHE A 29 5.60 -1.35 -10.49
C PHE A 29 5.17 -2.49 -9.56
N PHE A 30 3.96 -2.44 -9.00
CA PHE A 30 3.44 -3.50 -8.14
C PHE A 30 2.23 -4.19 -8.79
N LYS A 31 2.38 -5.44 -9.15
CA LYS A 31 1.29 -6.26 -9.70
C LYS A 31 0.17 -6.56 -8.70
N GLN A 32 0.42 -6.30 -7.43
CA GLN A 32 -0.52 -6.47 -6.33
C GLN A 32 -0.26 -5.43 -5.26
N SER A 33 -1.35 -4.88 -4.70
CA SER A 33 -1.23 -3.97 -3.55
C SER A 33 -0.67 -4.71 -2.34
N PRO A 34 0.32 -4.14 -1.64
CA PRO A 34 0.81 -4.68 -0.38
C PRO A 34 -0.10 -4.38 0.82
N LEU A 35 -1.22 -3.69 0.62
CA LEU A 35 -2.14 -3.35 1.68
C LEU A 35 -2.98 -4.56 2.07
N VAL A 36 -2.99 -4.84 3.38
CA VAL A 36 -3.78 -5.92 3.99
C VAL A 36 -4.47 -5.42 5.25
N LEU A 37 -5.47 -6.16 5.73
CA LEU A 37 -5.94 -6.04 7.10
C LEU A 37 -5.25 -7.11 7.95
N VAL A 38 -4.55 -6.68 8.98
CA VAL A 38 -4.10 -7.56 10.05
C VAL A 38 -5.14 -7.56 11.14
N THR A 39 -5.53 -8.74 11.63
CA THR A 39 -6.65 -8.92 12.54
C THR A 39 -6.22 -9.68 13.80
N GLN A 40 -6.99 -9.50 14.88
CA GLN A 40 -6.86 -10.34 16.07
C GLN A 40 -7.16 -11.79 15.72
N LYS A 41 -6.64 -12.74 16.55
CA LYS A 41 -6.68 -14.19 16.30
C LYS A 41 -8.05 -14.80 16.05
N ASN A 42 -9.10 -14.17 16.54
CA ASN A 42 -10.49 -14.64 16.43
C ASN A 42 -11.23 -14.13 15.18
N ILE A 43 -10.53 -13.46 14.27
CA ILE A 43 -11.07 -12.92 13.01
C ILE A 43 -10.31 -13.59 11.86
N PHE A 44 -10.97 -14.46 11.13
CA PHE A 44 -10.38 -15.29 10.08
C PHE A 44 -10.83 -14.91 8.68
N THR A 45 -12.00 -14.29 8.56
CA THR A 45 -12.62 -13.92 7.29
C THR A 45 -13.06 -12.46 7.31
N PRO A 46 -13.24 -11.83 6.15
CA PRO A 46 -13.82 -10.49 6.09
C PRO A 46 -15.19 -10.37 6.78
N ALA A 47 -16.02 -11.43 6.75
CA ALA A 47 -17.33 -11.43 7.40
C ALA A 47 -17.25 -11.23 8.93
N ASP A 48 -16.18 -11.68 9.57
CA ASP A 48 -15.95 -11.53 11.01
C ASP A 48 -15.71 -10.08 11.44
N LEU A 49 -15.50 -9.16 10.49
CA LEU A 49 -15.26 -7.73 10.77
C LEU A 49 -16.53 -6.97 11.12
N LYS A 50 -17.73 -7.56 10.95
CA LYS A 50 -19.00 -6.89 11.26
C LYS A 50 -19.04 -6.47 12.73
N GLY A 51 -19.28 -5.18 12.98
CA GLY A 51 -19.29 -4.58 14.32
C GLY A 51 -17.92 -4.38 14.98
N LYS A 52 -16.83 -4.78 14.33
CA LYS A 52 -15.46 -4.69 14.86
C LYS A 52 -14.84 -3.30 14.70
N LYS A 53 -13.80 -3.01 15.48
CA LYS A 53 -13.00 -1.79 15.38
C LYS A 53 -11.88 -1.96 14.38
N VAL A 54 -11.98 -1.27 13.24
CA VAL A 54 -10.98 -1.32 12.16
C VAL A 54 -10.22 0.01 12.08
N MET A 55 -8.93 -0.02 12.30
CA MET A 55 -8.08 1.19 12.33
C MET A 55 -7.39 1.43 11.00
N GLY A 56 -7.39 2.68 10.53
CA GLY A 56 -6.56 3.17 9.43
C GLY A 56 -7.00 2.73 8.04
N LEU A 57 -8.19 2.17 7.89
CA LEU A 57 -8.70 1.76 6.59
C LEU A 57 -9.25 2.95 5.80
N ILE A 58 -10.14 3.72 6.41
CA ILE A 58 -10.89 4.77 5.69
C ILE A 58 -10.00 5.95 5.30
N ASP A 59 -9.03 6.28 6.14
CA ASP A 59 -8.08 7.36 5.89
C ASP A 59 -6.99 6.98 4.87
N SER A 60 -6.98 5.73 4.43
CA SER A 60 -5.98 5.24 3.48
C SER A 60 -6.38 5.58 2.03
N SER A 61 -5.46 6.20 1.30
CA SER A 61 -5.58 6.36 -0.16
C SER A 61 -5.56 5.03 -0.93
N HIS A 62 -5.20 3.93 -0.25
CA HIS A 62 -5.10 2.57 -0.80
C HIS A 62 -6.32 1.70 -0.47
N LYS A 63 -7.29 2.23 0.26
CA LYS A 63 -8.43 1.48 0.81
C LYS A 63 -9.24 0.69 -0.24
N GLN A 64 -9.20 1.11 -1.50
CA GLN A 64 -10.05 0.56 -2.56
C GLN A 64 -9.90 -0.96 -2.71
N THR A 65 -8.67 -1.47 -2.58
CA THR A 65 -8.41 -2.92 -2.66
C THR A 65 -9.10 -3.69 -1.53
N VAL A 66 -9.01 -3.16 -0.31
CA VAL A 66 -9.65 -3.76 0.86
C VAL A 66 -11.16 -3.61 0.79
N LEU A 67 -11.67 -2.44 0.39
CA LEU A 67 -13.12 -2.23 0.25
C LEU A 67 -13.72 -3.17 -0.79
N ALA A 68 -13.05 -3.39 -1.92
CA ALA A 68 -13.50 -4.35 -2.92
C ALA A 68 -13.48 -5.81 -2.42
N MET A 69 -12.59 -6.16 -1.50
CA MET A 69 -12.66 -7.44 -0.79
C MET A 69 -13.88 -7.50 0.12
N LEU A 70 -14.11 -6.45 0.93
CA LEU A 70 -15.25 -6.41 1.87
C LEU A 70 -16.59 -6.49 1.15
N ASP A 71 -16.72 -5.83 -0.01
CA ASP A 71 -17.93 -5.85 -0.85
C ASP A 71 -18.34 -7.28 -1.25
N LYS A 72 -17.37 -8.17 -1.54
CA LYS A 72 -17.64 -9.59 -1.81
C LYS A 72 -18.29 -10.35 -0.64
N PHE A 73 -18.17 -9.82 0.56
CA PHE A 73 -18.78 -10.34 1.77
C PHE A 73 -19.99 -9.52 2.21
N ASN A 74 -20.53 -8.68 1.31
CA ASN A 74 -21.64 -7.77 1.56
C ASN A 74 -21.38 -6.83 2.75
N LEU A 75 -20.12 -6.41 2.93
CA LEU A 75 -19.71 -5.47 3.96
C LEU A 75 -19.35 -4.12 3.35
N THR A 76 -19.81 -3.07 3.99
CA THR A 76 -19.51 -1.67 3.67
C THR A 76 -18.74 -1.00 4.81
N GLU A 77 -18.33 0.23 4.60
CA GLU A 77 -17.69 1.05 5.64
C GLU A 77 -18.58 1.29 6.87
N LYS A 78 -19.89 1.04 6.76
CA LYS A 78 -20.87 1.21 7.85
C LYS A 78 -21.00 -0.02 8.75
N ASP A 79 -20.50 -1.17 8.30
CA ASP A 79 -20.66 -2.44 9.03
C ASP A 79 -19.64 -2.64 10.13
N PHE A 80 -18.65 -1.74 10.27
CA PHE A 80 -17.64 -1.78 11.31
C PHE A 80 -17.32 -0.37 11.84
N GLN A 81 -16.70 -0.31 13.04
CA GLN A 81 -16.32 0.96 13.65
C GLN A 81 -15.00 1.44 13.07
N ASN A 82 -15.03 2.51 12.28
CA ASN A 82 -13.83 3.12 11.71
C ASN A 82 -13.06 3.89 12.77
N ILE A 83 -11.83 3.49 13.01
CA ILE A 83 -10.89 4.16 13.92
C ILE A 83 -9.85 4.88 13.08
N PRO A 84 -9.66 6.19 13.25
CA PRO A 84 -8.63 6.94 12.52
C PRO A 84 -7.23 6.34 12.69
N ARG A 85 -6.42 6.42 11.63
CA ARG A 85 -5.05 5.91 11.68
C ARG A 85 -4.22 6.71 12.68
N LYS A 86 -3.58 5.99 13.61
CA LYS A 86 -2.47 6.50 14.40
C LYS A 86 -1.17 5.93 13.82
N PHE A 87 -0.09 6.66 13.94
CA PHE A 87 1.22 6.23 13.40
C PHE A 87 1.82 5.00 14.13
N SER A 88 1.20 4.56 15.23
CA SER A 88 1.65 3.43 16.02
C SER A 88 0.70 2.25 15.89
N ILE A 89 1.28 1.03 15.81
CA ILE A 89 0.54 -0.25 15.85
C ILE A 89 0.18 -0.68 17.27
N GLU A 90 0.53 0.11 18.28
CA GLU A 90 0.29 -0.21 19.71
C GLU A 90 -1.17 -0.46 20.04
N SER A 91 -2.10 0.27 19.39
CA SER A 91 -3.53 0.06 19.59
C SER A 91 -3.96 -1.35 19.20
N PHE A 92 -3.31 -1.94 18.18
CA PHE A 92 -3.56 -3.33 17.78
C PHE A 92 -2.89 -4.32 18.73
N ILE A 93 -1.62 -4.09 19.09
CA ILE A 93 -0.86 -4.93 20.04
C ILE A 93 -1.60 -5.00 21.38
N ASN A 94 -2.09 -3.87 21.88
CA ASN A 94 -2.84 -3.76 23.14
C ASN A 94 -4.33 -4.14 23.00
N LYS A 95 -4.75 -4.73 21.87
CA LYS A 95 -6.11 -5.20 21.62
C LYS A 95 -7.20 -4.12 21.77
N LYS A 96 -6.86 -2.84 21.58
CA LYS A 96 -7.81 -1.71 21.58
C LYS A 96 -8.60 -1.62 20.29
N VAL A 97 -8.09 -2.25 19.21
CA VAL A 97 -8.74 -2.41 17.91
C VAL A 97 -8.68 -3.87 17.48
N ASP A 98 -9.65 -4.31 16.69
CA ASP A 98 -9.79 -5.68 16.23
C ASP A 98 -9.02 -5.95 14.95
N ALA A 99 -8.88 -4.93 14.11
CA ALA A 99 -8.12 -4.98 12.87
C ALA A 99 -7.39 -3.66 12.60
N ILE A 100 -6.31 -3.74 11.84
CA ILE A 100 -5.51 -2.59 11.41
C ILE A 100 -5.12 -2.75 9.94
N SER A 101 -5.28 -1.68 9.17
CA SER A 101 -4.80 -1.60 7.78
C SER A 101 -3.31 -1.27 7.77
N ILE A 102 -2.50 -2.17 7.20
CA ILE A 102 -1.04 -2.02 7.14
C ILE A 102 -0.47 -2.52 5.82
N PHE A 103 0.80 -2.23 5.58
CA PHE A 103 1.54 -2.77 4.46
C PHE A 103 2.36 -4.00 4.87
N THR A 104 2.26 -5.07 4.09
CA THR A 104 3.06 -6.30 4.31
C THR A 104 4.56 -6.04 4.28
N THR A 105 4.98 -4.99 3.62
CA THR A 105 6.39 -4.59 3.47
C THR A 105 6.94 -3.79 4.65
N ASN A 106 6.11 -3.43 5.63
CA ASN A 106 6.52 -2.54 6.71
C ASN A 106 6.18 -3.10 8.11
N GLU A 107 4.92 -2.99 8.53
CA GLU A 107 4.52 -3.22 9.93
C GLU A 107 4.54 -4.70 10.33
N ILE A 108 4.40 -5.63 9.38
CA ILE A 108 4.46 -7.08 9.63
C ILE A 108 5.77 -7.48 10.31
N TYR A 109 6.90 -6.94 9.87
CA TYR A 109 8.19 -7.19 10.50
C TYR A 109 8.17 -6.84 12.01
N THR A 110 7.57 -5.71 12.36
CA THR A 110 7.49 -5.27 13.76
C THR A 110 6.60 -6.20 14.60
N LEU A 111 5.44 -6.61 14.06
CA LEU A 111 4.54 -7.54 14.74
C LEU A 111 5.22 -8.90 14.99
N ASP A 112 5.92 -9.41 13.99
CA ASP A 112 6.66 -10.67 14.10
C ASP A 112 7.79 -10.58 15.12
N LYS A 113 8.58 -9.51 15.10
CA LYS A 113 9.68 -9.27 16.05
C LYS A 113 9.19 -9.19 17.49
N LEU A 114 7.99 -8.65 17.70
CA LEU A 114 7.34 -8.56 19.01
C LEU A 114 6.59 -9.85 19.41
N GLY A 115 6.60 -10.89 18.57
CA GLY A 115 5.91 -12.15 18.82
C GLY A 115 4.38 -12.03 18.85
N VAL A 116 3.83 -10.97 18.29
CA VAL A 116 2.38 -10.75 18.23
C VAL A 116 1.74 -11.80 17.34
N LYS A 117 0.68 -12.43 17.81
CA LYS A 117 -0.11 -13.40 17.01
C LYS A 117 -1.28 -12.68 16.35
N TYR A 118 -1.43 -12.87 15.06
CA TYR A 118 -2.43 -12.22 14.23
C TYR A 118 -2.84 -13.12 13.06
N ASN A 119 -3.93 -12.75 12.38
CA ASN A 119 -4.27 -13.25 11.04
C ASN A 119 -4.11 -12.13 10.01
N ILE A 120 -4.03 -12.51 8.74
CA ILE A 120 -3.96 -11.57 7.61
C ILE A 120 -5.16 -11.81 6.71
N LEU A 121 -5.97 -10.79 6.49
CA LEU A 121 -6.95 -10.74 5.43
C LEU A 121 -6.31 -10.02 4.24
N ASP A 122 -5.73 -10.82 3.34
CA ASP A 122 -5.12 -10.33 2.10
C ASP A 122 -6.21 -10.25 1.01
N PRO A 123 -6.51 -9.08 0.45
CA PRO A 123 -7.48 -8.94 -0.62
C PRO A 123 -7.24 -9.89 -1.80
N ALA A 124 -5.99 -10.17 -2.14
CA ALA A 124 -5.65 -11.08 -3.22
C ALA A 124 -6.04 -12.53 -2.95
N ALA A 125 -5.95 -12.98 -1.69
CA ALA A 125 -6.40 -14.31 -1.27
C ALA A 125 -7.92 -14.47 -1.41
N PHE A 126 -8.65 -13.36 -1.33
CA PHE A 126 -10.10 -13.31 -1.55
C PHE A 126 -10.50 -12.91 -2.98
N GLY A 127 -9.57 -13.05 -3.94
CA GLY A 127 -9.82 -12.82 -5.38
C GLY A 127 -9.93 -11.33 -5.76
N THR A 128 -9.39 -10.41 -4.95
CA THR A 128 -9.36 -8.98 -5.25
C THR A 128 -7.92 -8.55 -5.46
N LYS A 129 -7.53 -8.38 -6.74
CA LYS A 129 -6.17 -7.97 -7.11
C LYS A 129 -6.22 -6.62 -7.82
N PHE A 130 -5.53 -5.64 -7.28
CA PHE A 130 -5.32 -4.35 -7.91
C PHE A 130 -3.83 -4.09 -8.10
N TYR A 131 -3.50 -3.55 -9.25
CA TYR A 131 -2.18 -2.98 -9.48
C TYR A 131 -1.94 -1.79 -8.57
N ASP A 132 -0.73 -1.69 -8.04
CA ASP A 132 -0.36 -0.62 -7.12
C ASP A 132 0.97 0.01 -7.50
N LEU A 133 1.28 1.18 -6.90
CA LEU A 133 2.45 1.99 -7.24
C LEU A 133 2.49 2.31 -8.74
N ASN A 134 1.47 3.02 -9.19
CA ASN A 134 1.28 3.42 -10.57
C ASN A 134 1.95 4.77 -10.84
N LEU A 135 2.87 4.79 -11.80
CA LEU A 135 3.45 6.01 -12.34
C LEU A 135 2.45 6.66 -13.28
N PHE A 136 2.19 7.94 -13.11
CA PHE A 136 1.31 8.72 -13.97
C PHE A 136 1.90 10.07 -14.32
N THR A 137 1.36 10.67 -15.37
CA THR A 137 1.64 12.04 -15.78
C THR A 137 0.32 12.73 -16.17
N THR A 138 0.40 13.98 -16.65
CA THR A 138 -0.76 14.70 -17.16
C THR A 138 -0.90 14.53 -18.67
N LYS A 139 -2.13 14.70 -19.20
CA LYS A 139 -2.39 14.72 -20.64
C LYS A 139 -1.58 15.82 -21.33
N SER A 140 -1.47 17.00 -20.70
CA SER A 140 -0.68 18.12 -21.21
C SER A 140 0.81 17.77 -21.31
N GLU A 141 1.38 17.10 -20.29
CA GLU A 141 2.78 16.67 -20.32
C GLU A 141 3.04 15.69 -21.47
N LEU A 142 2.15 14.72 -21.67
CA LEU A 142 2.30 13.75 -22.77
C LEU A 142 2.23 14.42 -24.14
N ILE A 143 1.33 15.40 -24.35
CA ILE A 143 1.18 16.10 -25.63
C ILE A 143 2.38 16.99 -25.92
N ASN A 144 2.82 17.77 -24.93
CA ASN A 144 3.86 18.77 -25.12
C ASN A 144 5.28 18.20 -25.06
N ASN A 145 5.48 17.07 -24.38
CA ASN A 145 6.80 16.48 -24.11
C ASN A 145 6.82 14.95 -24.24
N PRO A 146 6.34 14.36 -25.35
CA PRO A 146 6.19 12.89 -25.45
C PRO A 146 7.51 12.14 -25.24
N SER A 147 8.61 12.62 -25.82
CA SER A 147 9.93 12.01 -25.64
C SER A 147 10.44 12.09 -24.19
N ARG A 148 10.05 13.12 -23.43
CA ARG A 148 10.39 13.20 -22.00
C ARG A 148 9.61 12.15 -21.20
N VAL A 149 8.34 11.95 -21.50
CA VAL A 149 7.52 10.92 -20.86
C VAL A 149 8.10 9.53 -21.11
N GLU A 150 8.49 9.24 -22.35
CA GLU A 150 9.10 7.97 -22.70
C GLU A 150 10.44 7.74 -21.96
N ARG A 151 11.34 8.72 -21.99
CA ARG A 151 12.61 8.63 -21.27
C ARG A 151 12.43 8.45 -19.76
N PHE A 152 11.49 9.19 -19.16
CA PHE A 152 11.21 9.09 -17.74
C PHE A 152 10.65 7.72 -17.37
N ARG A 153 9.71 7.19 -18.18
CA ARG A 153 9.19 5.83 -18.04
C ARG A 153 10.33 4.79 -18.08
N ASN A 154 11.16 4.86 -19.11
CA ASN A 154 12.24 3.88 -19.33
C ASN A 154 13.30 3.96 -18.22
N ALA A 155 13.65 5.17 -17.77
CA ALA A 155 14.56 5.36 -16.63
C ALA A 155 13.97 4.80 -15.33
N SER A 156 12.67 5.02 -15.09
CA SER A 156 11.99 4.48 -13.90
C SER A 156 11.95 2.95 -13.90
N ILE A 157 11.68 2.32 -15.03
CA ILE A 157 11.69 0.85 -15.17
C ILE A 157 13.09 0.31 -14.89
N LYS A 158 14.13 0.88 -15.53
CA LYS A 158 15.53 0.48 -15.29
C LYS A 158 15.94 0.65 -13.83
N GLY A 159 15.49 1.74 -13.18
CA GLY A 159 15.75 1.97 -11.75
C GLY A 159 15.13 0.88 -10.87
N TRP A 160 13.91 0.43 -11.18
CA TRP A 160 13.27 -0.67 -10.46
C TRP A 160 13.94 -2.03 -10.71
N GLU A 161 14.33 -2.32 -11.94
CA GLU A 161 15.07 -3.53 -12.30
C GLU A 161 16.42 -3.58 -11.56
N TYR A 162 17.14 -2.46 -11.53
CA TYR A 162 18.35 -2.33 -10.74
C TYR A 162 18.12 -2.56 -9.26
N ALA A 163 17.12 -1.89 -8.69
CA ALA A 163 16.80 -2.00 -7.27
C ALA A 163 16.45 -3.44 -6.84
N LEU A 164 15.70 -4.17 -7.68
CA LEU A 164 15.33 -5.55 -7.42
C LEU A 164 16.52 -6.53 -7.50
N SER A 165 17.52 -6.22 -8.31
CA SER A 165 18.73 -7.04 -8.47
C SER A 165 19.87 -6.66 -7.50
N HIS A 166 19.81 -5.47 -6.87
CA HIS A 166 20.86 -4.93 -5.98
C HIS A 166 20.29 -4.55 -4.60
N LYS A 167 19.51 -5.45 -4.00
CA LYS A 167 18.76 -5.19 -2.76
C LYS A 167 19.65 -4.81 -1.59
N GLU A 168 20.77 -5.52 -1.42
CA GLU A 168 21.74 -5.29 -0.35
C GLU A 168 22.34 -3.89 -0.43
N GLU A 169 22.81 -3.51 -1.62
CA GLU A 169 23.35 -2.18 -1.89
C GLU A 169 22.31 -1.09 -1.61
N LEU A 170 21.08 -1.28 -2.09
CA LEU A 170 20.00 -0.30 -1.88
C LEU A 170 19.62 -0.17 -0.40
N VAL A 171 19.57 -1.27 0.34
CA VAL A 171 19.32 -1.23 1.78
C VAL A 171 20.42 -0.47 2.50
N GLU A 172 21.68 -0.65 2.11
CA GLU A 172 22.80 0.11 2.69
C GLU A 172 22.65 1.60 2.43
N ILE A 173 22.43 2.00 1.17
CA ILE A 173 22.23 3.40 0.77
C ILE A 173 21.05 4.03 1.51
N ILE A 174 19.91 3.32 1.57
CA ILE A 174 18.70 3.82 2.23
C ILE A 174 18.94 3.97 3.74
N SER A 175 19.57 2.97 4.37
CA SER A 175 19.81 3.02 5.81
C SER A 175 20.77 4.14 6.22
N GLN A 176 21.75 4.45 5.39
CA GLN A 176 22.73 5.51 5.67
C GLN A 176 22.22 6.91 5.33
N LYS A 177 21.55 7.08 4.18
CA LYS A 177 21.24 8.41 3.64
C LYS A 177 19.78 8.84 3.84
N TYR A 178 18.84 7.89 3.97
CA TYR A 178 17.39 8.16 3.92
C TYR A 178 16.61 7.60 5.09
N ASN A 179 17.28 7.04 6.10
CA ASN A 179 16.65 6.41 7.26
C ASN A 179 16.15 7.43 8.29
N THR A 180 15.19 8.25 7.94
CA THR A 180 14.61 9.26 8.82
C THR A 180 13.81 8.68 9.99
N GLN A 181 13.46 7.39 9.93
CA GLN A 181 12.67 6.69 10.96
C GLN A 181 13.54 5.82 11.88
N ASN A 182 14.86 5.88 11.77
CA ASN A 182 15.81 5.09 12.56
C ASN A 182 15.49 3.58 12.56
N LYS A 183 15.03 3.04 11.44
CA LYS A 183 14.77 1.60 11.28
C LYS A 183 16.07 0.82 11.22
N SER A 184 16.08 -0.39 11.76
CA SER A 184 17.19 -1.32 11.58
C SER A 184 17.29 -1.79 10.13
N LYS A 185 18.47 -2.21 9.67
CA LYS A 185 18.66 -2.75 8.31
C LYS A 185 17.74 -3.95 8.05
N GLU A 186 17.54 -4.82 9.02
CA GLU A 186 16.65 -5.99 8.93
C GLU A 186 15.21 -5.60 8.62
N ALA A 187 14.76 -4.44 9.11
CA ALA A 187 13.41 -3.94 8.83
C ALA A 187 13.19 -3.60 7.34
N TYR A 188 14.26 -3.28 6.61
CA TYR A 188 14.19 -3.03 5.16
C TYR A 188 14.16 -4.32 4.32
N TYR A 189 14.71 -5.42 4.83
CA TYR A 189 14.63 -6.71 4.15
C TYR A 189 13.27 -7.41 4.30
N GLY A 190 12.46 -6.99 5.27
CA GLY A 190 11.21 -7.67 5.58
C GLY A 190 11.43 -9.12 6.08
N LYS A 191 10.43 -9.98 5.93
CA LYS A 191 10.62 -11.41 6.19
C LYS A 191 11.60 -11.99 5.17
N LYS A 192 12.74 -12.52 5.65
CA LYS A 192 13.44 -13.54 4.87
C LYS A 192 12.49 -14.75 4.79
N LYS A 193 12.03 -15.05 3.59
CA LYS A 193 11.34 -16.32 3.32
C LYS A 193 12.30 -17.47 3.48
#